data_90dbc24f54c07387e6e9cb72d8b152fb
#
_entry.id   90dbc24f54c07387e6e9cb72d8b152fb
#
_cell.length_a   1.000
_cell.length_b   1.000
_cell.length_c   1.000
_cell.angle_alpha   90.00
_cell.angle_beta   90.00
_cell.angle_gamma   90.00
#
_symmetry.space_group_name_H-M   'P 1'
#
loop_
_entity.id
_entity.type
_entity.pdbx_description
1 polymer ?
#
loop_
_entity_poly.entity_id
_entity_poly.type
_entity_poly.pdbx_seq_one_letter_code
_entity_poly.pdbx_strand_id
1 'polypeptide(L)'
;VDERNEFGHWEIDTVIGSKSKSDNVVLTLVERITRKYIALKITSKTSFAVNEGIAYLKEYYGTKFSQVFKTITSDNGSEFAELSQIENDTSIKIYFASLYNEIARLKN
;
A
#
# COMPACT_ATOMS: atom_id res chain seq x y z
N VAL A 1 -11.41 -18.25 5.61
CA VAL A 1 -9.98 -18.07 5.79
C VAL A 1 -9.71 -16.84 6.61
N ASP A 2 -8.81 -16.99 7.51
CA ASP A 2 -8.50 -15.90 8.41
C ASP A 2 -7.19 -15.24 7.96
N GLU A 3 -7.32 -14.14 7.25
CA GLU A 3 -6.16 -13.41 6.77
C GLU A 3 -5.24 -12.93 7.88
N ARG A 4 -5.76 -12.82 9.10
CA ARG A 4 -4.97 -12.33 10.22
C ARG A 4 -3.84 -13.27 10.61
N ASN A 5 -3.88 -14.51 10.15
CA ASN A 5 -2.87 -15.50 10.48
C ASN A 5 -1.89 -15.75 9.34
N GLU A 6 -2.00 -14.98 8.27
CA GLU A 6 -1.16 -15.19 7.10
C GLU A 6 -0.31 -13.95 6.85
N PHE A 7 1.00 -14.16 6.69
CA PHE A 7 1.90 -13.09 6.33
C PHE A 7 1.64 -12.62 4.90
N GLY A 8 1.74 -11.32 4.68
CA GLY A 8 1.68 -10.78 3.33
C GLY A 8 0.53 -9.83 3.07
N HIS A 9 -0.22 -9.48 4.09
CA HIS A 9 -1.35 -8.56 3.95
C HIS A 9 -0.95 -7.20 4.49
N TRP A 10 -0.80 -6.23 3.59
CA TRP A 10 -0.20 -4.93 3.89
C TRP A 10 -1.22 -3.82 3.79
N GLU A 11 -0.99 -2.77 4.54
CA GLU A 11 -1.76 -1.53 4.42
C GLU A 11 -0.81 -0.44 3.94
N ILE A 12 -1.25 0.31 2.94
CA ILE A 12 -0.43 1.34 2.32
C ILE A 12 -1.01 2.71 2.61
N ASP A 13 -0.13 3.68 2.83
CA ASP A 13 -0.56 5.05 3.10
C ASP A 13 0.56 6.00 2.69
N THR A 14 0.25 7.28 2.66
CA THR A 14 1.24 8.31 2.43
C THR A 14 1.23 9.28 3.60
N VAL A 15 2.41 9.75 3.95
CA VAL A 15 2.59 10.69 5.05
C VAL A 15 3.39 11.88 4.53
N ILE A 16 2.94 13.08 4.84
CA ILE A 16 3.67 14.29 4.48
C ILE A 16 4.53 14.66 5.65
N GLY A 17 5.86 14.64 5.43
CA GLY A 17 6.79 14.83 6.51
C GLY A 17 6.97 16.25 6.96
N SER A 18 6.65 17.22 6.10
CA SER A 18 6.79 18.64 6.44
C SER A 18 5.75 19.44 5.70
N LYS A 19 5.11 20.35 6.41
CA LYS A 19 4.07 21.17 5.81
C LYS A 19 4.63 22.16 4.79
N SER A 20 5.87 22.54 4.94
CA SER A 20 6.47 23.57 4.10
C SER A 20 7.09 22.99 2.83
N LYS A 21 7.14 21.67 2.69
CA LYS A 21 7.79 21.05 1.54
C LYS A 21 6.92 19.98 0.97
N SER A 22 6.44 20.21 -0.23
CA SER A 22 5.57 19.24 -0.90
C SER A 22 6.32 17.99 -1.34
N ASP A 23 7.65 18.02 -1.34
CA ASP A 23 8.46 16.90 -1.76
C ASP A 23 8.82 15.94 -0.62
N ASN A 24 8.35 16.23 0.61
CA ASN A 24 8.61 15.35 1.73
C ASN A 24 7.44 14.39 1.95
N VAL A 25 7.20 13.55 0.96
CA VAL A 25 6.14 12.55 1.04
C VAL A 25 6.76 11.18 1.23
N VAL A 26 6.24 10.44 2.19
CA VAL A 26 6.73 9.09 2.48
C VAL A 26 5.60 8.10 2.22
N LEU A 27 5.90 7.11 1.40
CA LEU A 27 4.99 6.00 1.17
C LEU A 27 5.26 4.96 2.24
N THR A 28 4.22 4.57 2.97
CA THR A 28 4.38 3.61 4.06
C THR A 28 3.57 2.36 3.79
N LEU A 29 4.12 1.21 4.16
CA LEU A 29 3.42 -0.05 4.09
C LEU A 29 3.67 -0.79 5.40
N VAL A 30 2.58 -1.31 5.99
CA VAL A 30 2.65 -2.03 7.25
C VAL A 30 2.03 -3.40 7.05
N GLU A 31 2.77 -4.44 7.42
CA GLU A 31 2.28 -5.81 7.32
C GLU A 31 1.52 -6.17 8.59
N ARG A 32 0.36 -6.81 8.42
CA ARG A 32 -0.58 -6.99 9.52
C ARG A 32 -0.12 -7.88 10.65
N ILE A 33 0.56 -8.97 10.32
CA ILE A 33 0.92 -9.97 11.32
C ILE A 33 2.18 -9.58 12.05
N THR A 34 3.23 -9.28 11.29
CA THR A 34 4.55 -9.00 11.86
C THR A 34 4.74 -7.56 12.25
N ARG A 35 3.85 -6.69 11.76
CA ARG A 35 3.99 -5.24 11.91
C ARG A 35 5.22 -4.71 11.21
N LYS A 36 5.77 -5.47 10.29
CA LYS A 36 6.89 -5.00 9.49
C LYS A 36 6.50 -3.72 8.78
N TYR A 37 7.42 -2.78 8.79
CA TYR A 37 7.14 -1.44 8.31
C TYR A 37 8.11 -1.08 7.21
N ILE A 38 7.59 -0.60 6.10
CA ILE A 38 8.40 -0.13 4.98
C ILE A 38 8.07 1.34 4.76
N ALA A 39 9.10 2.16 4.63
CA ALA A 39 8.93 3.58 4.37
C ALA A 39 9.82 3.95 3.19
N LEU A 40 9.21 4.54 2.17
CA LEU A 40 9.91 4.99 0.97
C LEU A 40 9.62 6.45 0.74
N LYS A 41 10.66 7.24 0.52
CA LYS A 41 10.45 8.61 0.10
C LYS A 41 10.05 8.62 -1.37
N ILE A 42 8.94 9.30 -1.67
CA ILE A 42 8.49 9.43 -3.05
C ILE A 42 8.43 10.93 -3.39
N THR A 43 8.33 11.22 -4.68
CA THR A 43 8.47 12.59 -5.14
C THR A 43 7.27 13.48 -4.85
N SER A 44 6.10 12.88 -4.76
CA SER A 44 4.89 13.66 -4.53
C SER A 44 3.76 12.72 -4.11
N LYS A 45 2.65 13.31 -3.67
CA LYS A 45 1.47 12.53 -3.29
C LYS A 45 0.57 12.39 -4.52
N THR A 46 1.06 11.63 -5.50
CA THR A 46 0.35 11.41 -6.76
C THR A 46 0.36 9.92 -7.10
N SER A 47 -0.58 9.50 -7.95
CA SER A 47 -0.64 8.10 -8.35
C SER A 47 0.65 7.70 -9.09
N PHE A 48 1.21 8.60 -9.86
CA PHE A 48 2.46 8.30 -10.55
C PHE A 48 3.58 7.98 -9.55
N ALA A 49 3.73 8.83 -8.53
CA ALA A 49 4.80 8.66 -7.56
C ALA A 49 4.58 7.39 -6.72
N VAL A 50 3.33 7.12 -6.35
CA VAL A 50 3.02 5.90 -5.60
C VAL A 50 3.37 4.67 -6.44
N ASN A 51 3.01 4.68 -7.71
CA ASN A 51 3.29 3.54 -8.58
C ASN A 51 4.77 3.37 -8.82
N GLU A 52 5.53 4.46 -8.86
CA GLU A 52 6.99 4.34 -8.93
C GLU A 52 7.56 3.68 -7.69
N GLY A 53 7.00 4.01 -6.52
CA GLY A 53 7.43 3.37 -5.28
C GLY A 53 7.15 1.88 -5.27
N ILE A 54 5.97 1.50 -5.76
CA ILE A 54 5.64 0.07 -5.87
C ILE A 54 6.57 -0.63 -6.86
N ALA A 55 6.87 0.03 -7.98
CA ALA A 55 7.79 -0.55 -8.96
C ALA A 55 9.17 -0.77 -8.35
N TYR A 56 9.61 0.16 -7.52
CA TYR A 56 10.88 0.00 -6.83
C TYR A 56 10.86 -1.23 -5.93
N LEU A 57 9.77 -1.43 -5.18
CA LEU A 57 9.65 -2.60 -4.31
C LEU A 57 9.60 -3.88 -5.13
N LYS A 58 8.91 -3.84 -6.25
CA LYS A 58 8.82 -5.01 -7.13
C LYS A 58 10.21 -5.41 -7.61
N GLU A 59 11.01 -4.43 -7.98
CA GLU A 59 12.37 -4.72 -8.43
C GLU A 59 13.26 -5.19 -7.28
N TYR A 60 13.09 -4.55 -6.13
CA TYR A 60 13.89 -4.90 -4.95
C TYR A 60 13.69 -6.35 -4.53
N TYR A 61 12.42 -6.79 -4.46
CA TYR A 61 12.12 -8.14 -4.03
C TYR A 61 12.22 -9.17 -5.14
N GLY A 62 12.16 -8.73 -6.39
CA GLY A 62 12.30 -9.62 -7.53
C GLY A 62 11.25 -10.72 -7.53
N THR A 63 11.70 -11.96 -7.66
CA THR A 63 10.78 -13.09 -7.74
C THR A 63 10.02 -13.33 -6.43
N LYS A 64 10.48 -12.74 -5.33
CA LYS A 64 9.81 -12.90 -4.05
C LYS A 64 8.73 -11.87 -3.80
N PHE A 65 8.55 -10.93 -4.72
CA PHE A 65 7.61 -9.84 -4.53
C PHE A 65 6.20 -10.35 -4.20
N SER A 66 5.72 -11.30 -4.98
CA SER A 66 4.37 -11.84 -4.76
C SER A 66 4.26 -12.72 -3.51
N GLN A 67 5.38 -13.19 -3.00
CA GLN A 67 5.38 -13.93 -1.74
C GLN A 67 5.33 -12.99 -0.55
N VAL A 68 5.96 -11.83 -0.69
CA VAL A 68 6.00 -10.83 0.38
C VAL A 68 4.69 -10.06 0.43
N PHE A 69 4.14 -9.73 -0.74
CA PHE A 69 2.92 -8.92 -0.83
C PHE A 69 1.81 -9.75 -1.45
N LYS A 70 0.89 -10.22 -0.63
CA LYS A 70 -0.27 -10.98 -1.11
C LYS A 70 -1.45 -10.06 -1.36
N THR A 71 -1.66 -9.11 -0.47
CA THR A 71 -2.68 -8.07 -0.66
C THR A 71 -2.13 -6.74 -0.20
N ILE A 72 -2.67 -5.69 -0.80
CA ILE A 72 -2.38 -4.32 -0.34
C ILE A 72 -3.72 -3.61 -0.24
N THR A 73 -3.99 -3.03 0.91
CA THR A 73 -5.22 -2.30 1.17
C THR A 73 -4.89 -0.82 1.32
N SER A 74 -5.62 0.03 0.62
CA SER A 74 -5.46 1.47 0.72
C SER A 74 -6.82 2.13 0.96
N ASP A 75 -6.80 3.41 1.30
CA ASP A 75 -8.04 4.18 1.29
C ASP A 75 -8.35 4.63 -0.14
N ASN A 76 -9.36 5.47 -0.31
CA ASN A 76 -9.77 5.92 -1.63
C ASN A 76 -9.11 7.23 -2.04
N GLY A 77 -7.93 7.52 -1.52
CA GLY A 77 -7.20 8.72 -1.90
C GLY A 77 -6.84 8.73 -3.36
N SER A 78 -6.78 9.90 -3.95
CA SER A 78 -6.49 10.01 -5.37
C SER A 78 -5.10 9.48 -5.72
N GLU A 79 -4.17 9.51 -4.78
CA GLU A 79 -2.83 8.98 -5.04
C GLU A 79 -2.81 7.48 -5.22
N PHE A 80 -3.89 6.79 -4.84
CA PHE A 80 -3.98 5.34 -5.01
C PHE A 80 -4.91 4.94 -6.14
N ALA A 81 -5.32 5.90 -6.97
CA ALA A 81 -6.34 5.65 -7.98
C ALA A 81 -5.92 4.60 -9.00
N GLU A 82 -4.63 4.47 -9.27
CA GLU A 82 -4.14 3.53 -10.27
C GLU A 82 -3.45 2.33 -9.65
N LEU A 83 -3.56 2.16 -8.35
CA LEU A 83 -2.85 1.10 -7.66
C LEU A 83 -3.30 -0.28 -8.15
N SER A 84 -4.56 -0.42 -8.51
CA SER A 84 -5.08 -1.72 -8.93
C SER A 84 -4.43 -2.24 -10.21
N GLN A 85 -3.73 -1.39 -10.95
CA GLN A 85 -3.04 -1.85 -12.15
C GLN A 85 -1.97 -2.89 -11.86
N ILE A 86 -1.47 -2.92 -10.63
CA ILE A 86 -0.46 -3.90 -10.26
C ILE A 86 -1.00 -5.33 -10.34
N GLU A 87 -2.33 -5.49 -10.24
CA GLU A 87 -2.93 -6.81 -10.33
C GLU A 87 -2.73 -7.43 -11.71
N ASN A 88 -2.49 -6.61 -12.72
CA ASN A 88 -2.33 -7.11 -14.09
C ASN A 88 -1.02 -7.85 -14.30
N ASP A 89 0.00 -7.51 -13.52
CA ASP A 89 1.34 -8.07 -13.71
C ASP A 89 1.74 -9.01 -12.59
N THR A 90 0.94 -9.12 -11.55
CA THR A 90 1.32 -9.89 -10.37
C THR A 90 0.10 -10.63 -9.84
N SER A 91 0.33 -11.49 -8.85
CA SER A 91 -0.78 -12.16 -8.18
C SER A 91 -1.31 -11.38 -6.98
N ILE A 92 -0.84 -10.15 -6.80
CA ILE A 92 -1.23 -9.32 -5.67
C ILE A 92 -2.65 -8.81 -5.88
N LYS A 93 -3.45 -8.85 -4.82
CA LYS A 93 -4.79 -8.29 -4.82
C LYS A 93 -4.80 -6.94 -4.15
N ILE A 94 -5.49 -5.98 -4.75
CA ILE A 94 -5.60 -4.62 -4.23
C ILE A 94 -7.01 -4.40 -3.71
N TYR A 95 -7.11 -3.90 -2.49
CA TYR A 95 -8.38 -3.58 -1.87
C TYR A 95 -8.41 -2.11 -1.50
N PHE A 96 -9.58 -1.50 -1.64
CA PHE A 96 -9.79 -0.11 -1.26
C PHE A 96 -10.80 -0.08 -0.11
N ALA A 97 -10.40 0.50 1.00
CA ALA A 97 -11.27 0.63 2.16
C ALA A 97 -11.72 2.08 2.26
N SER A 98 -13.01 2.28 2.41
CA SER A 98 -13.56 3.62 2.62
C SER A 98 -13.99 3.76 4.06
N LEU A 99 -14.25 5.00 4.46
CA LEU A 99 -14.75 5.25 5.80
C LEU A 99 -16.05 4.48 6.06
N TYR A 100 -16.90 4.43 5.04
CA TYR A 100 -18.15 3.68 5.18
C TYR A 100 -17.87 2.20 5.46
N ASN A 101 -16.94 1.62 4.73
CA ASN A 101 -16.59 0.22 4.94
C ASN A 101 -15.96 -0.01 6.30
N GLU A 102 -15.19 0.94 6.78
CA GLU A 102 -14.63 0.84 8.11
C GLU A 102 -15.72 0.80 9.18
N ILE A 103 -16.69 1.69 9.03
CA ILE A 103 -17.80 1.74 9.98
C ILE A 103 -18.62 0.45 9.92
N ALA A 104 -18.86 -0.05 8.73
CA ALA A 104 -19.63 -1.27 8.57
C ALA A 104 -18.93 -2.46 9.24
N ARG A 105 -17.61 -2.52 9.14
CA ARG A 105 -16.87 -3.59 9.78
C ARG A 105 -16.90 -3.50 11.29
N LEU A 106 -16.94 -2.29 11.82
CA LEU A 106 -16.97 -2.11 13.27
C LEU A 106 -18.29 -2.58 13.85
N LYS A 107 -19.36 -2.59 13.07
CA LYS A 107 -20.65 -3.02 13.54
C LYS A 107 -20.81 -4.52 13.56
N ASN A 108 -19.93 -5.21 12.92
CA ASN A 108 -19.96 -6.66 12.87
C ASN A 108 -19.01 -7.24 13.91
#